data_f22e3542dfb129f6a7316b66aa83f8a7
#
_entry.id   f22e3542dfb129f6a7316b66aa83f8a7
#
_cell.length_a   1.000
_cell.length_b   1.000
_cell.length_c   1.000
_cell.angle_alpha   90.00
_cell.angle_beta   90.00
_cell.angle_gamma   90.00
#
_symmetry.space_group_name_H-M   'P 1'
#
loop_
_entity.id
_entity.type
_entity.pdbx_description
1 polymer ?
#
loop_
_entity_poly.entity_id
_entity_poly.type
_entity_poly.pdbx_seq_one_letter_code
_entity_poly.pdbx_strand_id
1 'polypeptide(L)'
;MSEFKTINEDGVLLRRTWAMPNKNTFSIKPFKELIEKYKAKLPEGAVILDPFANSNKHGTITNDIDPQYDTDYHLDAKDFLKMFDDNSVDMILYDPPFSPTQVCICYTKLEKTVDWESTSASFWSKQKKEIGRILKPGGICITFGWNSGGVGKKYGCEIKEILFVAHGGQHNDTIAVVDEKVK
;
A
#
# COMPACT_ATOMS: atom_id res chain seq x y z
N MET A 1 14.59 16.09 14.45
CA MET A 1 15.35 16.04 13.18
C MET A 1 14.51 16.73 12.12
N SER A 2 15.12 17.61 11.32
CA SER A 2 14.43 18.30 10.23
C SER A 2 14.04 17.32 9.13
N GLU A 3 12.84 17.47 8.57
CA GLU A 3 12.41 16.75 7.38
C GLU A 3 13.28 17.19 6.19
N PHE A 4 13.86 16.23 5.46
CA PHE A 4 14.47 16.50 4.17
C PHE A 4 13.42 16.38 3.07
N LYS A 5 13.43 17.34 2.13
CA LYS A 5 12.49 17.40 1.01
C LYS A 5 13.18 17.92 -0.24
N THR A 6 13.04 17.23 -1.36
CA THR A 6 13.53 17.65 -2.67
C THR A 6 12.65 17.10 -3.79
N ILE A 7 12.78 17.66 -4.99
CA ILE A 7 12.14 17.14 -6.22
C ILE A 7 13.27 16.70 -7.15
N ASN A 8 13.19 15.46 -7.67
CA ASN A 8 14.17 14.95 -8.61
C ASN A 8 13.89 15.46 -10.06
N GLU A 9 14.75 15.09 -11.01
CA GLU A 9 14.65 15.50 -12.43
C GLU A 9 13.33 15.03 -13.10
N ASP A 10 12.74 13.92 -12.63
CA ASP A 10 11.47 13.40 -13.11
C ASP A 10 10.24 14.07 -12.47
N GLY A 11 10.43 15.07 -11.61
CA GLY A 11 9.36 15.75 -10.89
C GLY A 11 8.81 14.98 -9.69
N VAL A 12 9.46 13.89 -9.26
CA VAL A 12 9.06 13.10 -8.10
C VAL A 12 9.49 13.80 -6.82
N LEU A 13 8.53 13.99 -5.90
CA LEU A 13 8.81 14.55 -4.58
C LEU A 13 9.45 13.48 -3.68
N LEU A 14 10.70 13.72 -3.27
CA LEU A 14 11.41 12.87 -2.32
C LEU A 14 11.39 13.51 -0.94
N ARG A 15 10.96 12.75 0.07
CA ARG A 15 10.92 13.17 1.47
C ARG A 15 11.60 12.14 2.35
N ARG A 16 12.28 12.60 3.40
CA ARG A 16 12.85 11.74 4.43
C ARG A 16 12.61 12.33 5.81
N THR A 17 12.11 11.50 6.70
CA THR A 17 11.88 11.86 8.11
C THR A 17 12.23 10.68 9.01
N TRP A 18 12.07 10.87 10.32
CA TRP A 18 12.23 9.83 11.33
C TRP A 18 10.96 9.68 12.15
N ALA A 19 10.59 8.45 12.47
CA ALA A 19 9.52 8.15 13.40
C ALA A 19 9.75 6.79 14.07
N MET A 20 9.25 6.61 15.28
CA MET A 20 9.23 5.30 15.93
C MET A 20 8.39 4.31 15.12
N PRO A 21 8.85 3.05 14.95
CA PRO A 21 8.07 2.02 14.29
C PRO A 21 6.83 1.67 15.12
N ASN A 22 5.79 1.21 14.43
CA ASN A 22 4.56 0.72 15.04
C ASN A 22 4.05 -0.50 14.24
N LYS A 23 3.39 -1.44 14.92
CA LYS A 23 2.77 -2.61 14.27
C LYS A 23 1.69 -2.23 13.26
N ASN A 24 1.05 -1.09 13.48
CA ASN A 24 0.09 -0.49 12.57
C ASN A 24 0.79 0.64 11.80
N THR A 25 1.19 0.36 10.57
CA THR A 25 1.92 1.28 9.68
C THR A 25 1.21 2.63 9.57
N PHE A 26 -0.11 2.63 9.41
CA PHE A 26 -0.89 3.86 9.19
C PHE A 26 -1.02 4.73 10.45
N SER A 27 -0.73 4.21 11.64
CA SER A 27 -0.69 5.00 12.88
C SER A 27 0.61 5.80 13.05
N ILE A 28 1.65 5.48 12.25
CA ILE A 28 2.92 6.20 12.28
C ILE A 28 2.69 7.59 11.67
N LYS A 29 2.93 8.64 12.46
CA LYS A 29 2.55 10.02 12.15
C LYS A 29 2.85 10.47 10.71
N PRO A 30 4.08 10.34 10.14
CA PRO A 30 4.34 10.77 8.77
C PRO A 30 3.52 9.99 7.71
N PHE A 31 3.18 8.73 7.96
CA PHE A 31 2.33 7.96 7.04
C PHE A 31 0.86 8.36 7.16
N LYS A 32 0.38 8.59 8.38
CA LYS A 32 -0.97 9.12 8.60
C LYS A 32 -1.15 10.47 7.88
N GLU A 33 -0.20 11.38 8.04
CA GLU A 33 -0.22 12.70 7.37
C GLU A 33 -0.18 12.56 5.84
N LEU A 34 0.59 11.59 5.30
CA LEU A 34 0.62 11.31 3.87
C LEU A 34 -0.74 10.79 3.37
N ILE A 35 -1.35 9.83 4.05
CA ILE A 35 -2.67 9.29 3.72
C ILE A 35 -3.71 10.42 3.71
N GLU A 36 -3.79 11.21 4.77
CA GLU A 36 -4.75 12.33 4.88
C GLU A 36 -4.52 13.40 3.79
N LYS A 37 -3.26 13.71 3.47
CA LYS A 37 -2.90 14.63 2.37
C LYS A 37 -3.52 14.21 1.04
N TYR A 38 -3.52 12.92 0.71
CA TYR A 38 -4.05 12.43 -0.56
C TYR A 38 -5.56 12.18 -0.48
N LYS A 39 -6.08 11.73 0.65
CA LYS A 39 -7.54 11.64 0.87
C LYS A 39 -8.25 12.99 0.72
N ALA A 40 -7.64 14.07 1.21
CA ALA A 40 -8.21 15.42 1.11
C ALA A 40 -8.38 15.95 -0.33
N LYS A 41 -7.77 15.27 -1.31
CA LYS A 41 -7.89 15.63 -2.74
C LYS A 41 -8.97 14.82 -3.47
N LEU A 42 -9.52 13.81 -2.84
CA LEU A 42 -10.51 12.93 -3.43
C LEU A 42 -11.89 13.59 -3.44
N PRO A 43 -12.74 13.24 -4.41
CA PRO A 43 -14.13 13.70 -4.41
C PRO A 43 -14.92 13.12 -3.24
N GLU A 44 -16.05 13.75 -2.92
CA GLU A 44 -17.00 13.19 -1.98
C GLU A 44 -17.52 11.84 -2.48
N GLY A 45 -17.62 10.85 -1.58
CA GLY A 45 -18.04 9.48 -1.93
C GLY A 45 -16.96 8.65 -2.64
N ALA A 46 -15.69 9.09 -2.64
CA ALA A 46 -14.59 8.35 -3.25
C ALA A 46 -14.47 6.91 -2.73
N VAL A 47 -14.20 5.98 -3.63
CA VAL A 47 -13.94 4.58 -3.31
C VAL A 47 -12.47 4.40 -2.93
N ILE A 48 -12.21 4.09 -1.66
CA ILE A 48 -10.88 3.87 -1.10
C ILE A 48 -10.76 2.43 -0.63
N LEU A 49 -9.88 1.65 -1.23
CA LEU A 49 -9.65 0.26 -0.83
C LEU A 49 -8.46 0.15 0.13
N ASP A 50 -8.61 -0.74 1.11
CA ASP A 50 -7.53 -1.19 1.98
C ASP A 50 -7.50 -2.73 1.98
N PRO A 51 -6.67 -3.37 1.13
CA PRO A 51 -6.60 -4.84 1.00
C PRO A 51 -5.95 -5.55 2.19
N PHE A 52 -5.27 -4.83 3.08
CA PHE A 52 -4.53 -5.34 4.24
C PHE A 52 -4.84 -4.49 5.48
N ALA A 53 -6.12 -4.28 5.73
CA ALA A 53 -6.56 -3.24 6.66
C ALA A 53 -6.20 -3.51 8.12
N ASN A 54 -6.06 -4.77 8.53
CA ASN A 54 -5.87 -5.08 9.94
C ASN A 54 -6.98 -4.40 10.78
N SER A 55 -6.62 -3.58 11.76
CA SER A 55 -7.58 -2.78 12.55
C SER A 55 -7.82 -1.36 12.01
N ASN A 56 -7.27 -1.02 10.84
CA ASN A 56 -7.41 0.30 10.25
C ASN A 56 -8.80 0.52 9.65
N LYS A 57 -9.26 1.77 9.67
CA LYS A 57 -10.51 2.21 9.06
C LYS A 57 -10.26 3.40 8.11
N HIS A 58 -9.12 3.38 7.40
CA HIS A 58 -8.78 4.43 6.43
C HIS A 58 -9.44 4.20 5.07
N GLY A 59 -9.69 2.94 4.68
CA GLY A 59 -10.46 2.60 3.48
C GLY A 59 -11.96 2.79 3.67
N THR A 60 -12.70 3.03 2.59
CA THR A 60 -14.17 2.95 2.55
C THR A 60 -14.65 1.51 2.35
N ILE A 61 -13.78 0.66 1.80
CA ILE A 61 -13.94 -0.79 1.68
C ILE A 61 -12.65 -1.43 2.18
N THR A 62 -12.77 -2.29 3.18
CA THR A 62 -11.66 -2.89 3.90
C THR A 62 -11.62 -4.41 3.73
N ASN A 63 -10.43 -4.97 3.64
CA ASN A 63 -10.22 -6.40 3.61
C ASN A 63 -9.02 -6.77 4.49
N ASP A 64 -9.11 -7.90 5.16
CA ASP A 64 -7.96 -8.56 5.74
C ASP A 64 -8.17 -10.08 5.66
N ILE A 65 -7.14 -10.83 5.33
CA ILE A 65 -7.20 -12.29 5.23
C ILE A 65 -7.44 -12.95 6.60
N ASP A 66 -7.07 -12.27 7.70
CA ASP A 66 -7.25 -12.74 9.07
C ASP A 66 -8.63 -12.33 9.60
N PRO A 67 -9.54 -13.30 9.84
CA PRO A 67 -10.92 -13.01 10.25
C PRO A 67 -11.04 -12.46 11.67
N GLN A 68 -9.92 -12.33 12.42
CA GLN A 68 -9.95 -11.67 13.73
C GLN A 68 -10.19 -10.16 13.63
N TYR A 69 -9.90 -9.55 12.44
CA TYR A 69 -10.06 -8.13 12.23
C TYR A 69 -11.49 -7.80 11.75
N ASP A 70 -12.04 -6.72 12.24
CA ASP A 70 -13.34 -6.20 11.84
C ASP A 70 -13.20 -5.44 10.50
N THR A 71 -13.29 -6.19 9.39
CA THR A 71 -13.21 -5.69 8.02
C THR A 71 -14.41 -6.13 7.21
N ASP A 72 -14.68 -5.45 6.08
CA ASP A 72 -15.82 -5.77 5.22
C ASP A 72 -15.68 -7.14 4.53
N TYR A 73 -14.42 -7.55 4.24
CA TYR A 73 -14.10 -8.82 3.59
C TYR A 73 -12.94 -9.52 4.29
N HIS A 74 -12.89 -10.87 4.14
CA HIS A 74 -11.82 -11.74 4.67
C HIS A 74 -11.24 -12.63 3.56
N LEU A 75 -10.82 -12.00 2.45
CA LEU A 75 -10.31 -12.68 1.28
C LEU A 75 -8.77 -12.55 1.19
N ASP A 76 -8.16 -13.45 0.42
CA ASP A 76 -6.82 -13.17 -0.07
C ASP A 76 -6.84 -11.86 -0.88
N ALA A 77 -5.87 -10.98 -0.66
CA ALA A 77 -5.84 -9.67 -1.30
C ALA A 77 -5.90 -9.74 -2.84
N LYS A 78 -5.31 -10.79 -3.43
CA LYS A 78 -5.38 -11.07 -4.86
C LYS A 78 -6.83 -11.28 -5.34
N ASP A 79 -7.63 -12.00 -4.56
CA ASP A 79 -9.01 -12.30 -4.92
C ASP A 79 -9.93 -11.14 -4.58
N PHE A 80 -9.67 -10.43 -3.48
CA PHE A 80 -10.36 -9.18 -3.14
C PHE A 80 -10.21 -8.13 -4.25
N LEU A 81 -8.99 -7.87 -4.75
CA LEU A 81 -8.76 -6.88 -5.80
C LEU A 81 -9.44 -7.22 -7.13
N LYS A 82 -9.66 -8.51 -7.44
CA LYS A 82 -10.37 -8.95 -8.65
C LYS A 82 -11.87 -8.66 -8.64
N MET A 83 -12.46 -8.38 -7.48
CA MET A 83 -13.90 -8.11 -7.35
C MET A 83 -14.31 -6.77 -7.96
N PHE A 84 -13.37 -5.87 -8.19
CA PHE A 84 -13.63 -4.51 -8.64
C PHE A 84 -13.48 -4.40 -10.16
N ASP A 85 -14.35 -3.58 -10.76
CA ASP A 85 -14.32 -3.28 -12.20
C ASP A 85 -13.10 -2.42 -12.58
N ASP A 86 -12.75 -2.43 -13.84
CA ASP A 86 -11.71 -1.56 -14.40
C ASP A 86 -12.06 -0.09 -14.13
N ASN A 87 -11.07 0.71 -13.73
CA ASN A 87 -11.23 2.16 -13.51
C ASN A 87 -12.38 2.52 -12.54
N SER A 88 -12.59 1.73 -11.47
CA SER A 88 -13.68 1.94 -10.51
C SER A 88 -13.24 2.54 -9.18
N VAL A 89 -11.94 2.54 -8.88
CA VAL A 89 -11.37 2.89 -7.56
C VAL A 89 -10.61 4.20 -7.61
N ASP A 90 -10.84 5.07 -6.63
CA ASP A 90 -10.19 6.39 -6.55
C ASP A 90 -8.84 6.32 -5.81
N MET A 91 -8.74 5.48 -4.78
CA MET A 91 -7.51 5.34 -4.00
C MET A 91 -7.34 3.92 -3.45
N ILE A 92 -6.10 3.46 -3.36
CA ILE A 92 -5.73 2.19 -2.72
C ILE A 92 -4.62 2.43 -1.69
N LEU A 93 -4.81 1.92 -0.48
CA LEU A 93 -3.81 1.86 0.58
C LEU A 93 -3.22 0.45 0.57
N TYR A 94 -2.03 0.28 0.02
CA TYR A 94 -1.43 -1.01 -0.23
C TYR A 94 -0.27 -1.27 0.74
N ASP A 95 -0.55 -1.95 1.87
CA ASP A 95 0.40 -2.30 2.93
C ASP A 95 0.57 -3.84 3.07
N PRO A 96 1.07 -4.52 2.03
CA PRO A 96 1.22 -5.97 2.02
C PRO A 96 2.34 -6.41 2.95
N PRO A 97 2.45 -7.70 3.29
CA PRO A 97 3.68 -8.25 3.86
C PRO A 97 4.90 -7.87 3.01
N PHE A 98 5.97 -7.36 3.64
CA PHE A 98 7.11 -6.76 2.93
C PHE A 98 8.14 -7.79 2.43
N SER A 99 8.01 -9.04 2.86
CA SER A 99 8.92 -10.12 2.48
C SER A 99 8.22 -11.47 2.40
N PRO A 100 8.80 -12.44 1.66
CA PRO A 100 8.31 -13.82 1.62
C PRO A 100 8.18 -14.44 3.00
N THR A 101 9.10 -14.14 3.91
CA THR A 101 9.05 -14.62 5.30
C THR A 101 7.81 -14.11 6.03
N GLN A 102 7.45 -12.84 5.86
CA GLN A 102 6.24 -12.29 6.46
C GLN A 102 4.98 -12.93 5.87
N VAL A 103 4.94 -13.18 4.56
CA VAL A 103 3.82 -13.91 3.92
C VAL A 103 3.70 -15.30 4.52
N CYS A 104 4.81 -16.04 4.63
CA CYS A 104 4.86 -17.35 5.27
C CYS A 104 4.27 -17.32 6.69
N ILE A 105 4.71 -16.37 7.52
CA ILE A 105 4.25 -16.23 8.91
C ILE A 105 2.74 -15.97 8.94
N CYS A 106 2.23 -15.06 8.13
CA CYS A 106 0.80 -14.74 8.06
C CYS A 106 -0.04 -15.96 7.65
N TYR A 107 0.36 -16.65 6.59
CA TYR A 107 -0.38 -17.80 6.05
C TYR A 107 -0.34 -18.99 7.02
N THR A 108 0.82 -19.30 7.59
CA THR A 108 0.97 -20.39 8.58
C THR A 108 0.11 -20.13 9.81
N LYS A 109 0.08 -18.89 10.32
CA LYS A 109 -0.78 -18.51 11.45
C LYS A 109 -2.27 -18.79 11.18
N LEU A 110 -2.69 -18.66 9.93
CA LEU A 110 -4.08 -18.85 9.48
C LEU A 110 -4.35 -20.25 8.92
N GLU A 111 -3.42 -21.19 9.12
CA GLU A 111 -3.50 -22.57 8.60
C GLU A 111 -3.71 -22.63 7.07
N LYS A 112 -3.27 -21.58 6.36
CA LYS A 112 -3.33 -21.50 4.90
C LYS A 112 -2.09 -22.13 4.27
N THR A 113 -2.28 -22.71 3.09
CA THR A 113 -1.16 -23.30 2.33
C THR A 113 -0.20 -22.21 1.88
N VAL A 114 1.08 -22.41 2.18
CA VAL A 114 2.19 -21.61 1.65
C VAL A 114 2.72 -22.32 0.42
N ASP A 115 2.55 -21.73 -0.74
CA ASP A 115 3.03 -22.23 -2.01
C ASP A 115 4.17 -21.38 -2.57
N TRP A 116 4.72 -21.79 -3.71
CA TRP A 116 5.79 -21.04 -4.37
C TRP A 116 5.30 -19.66 -4.85
N GLU A 117 4.04 -19.53 -5.25
CA GLU A 117 3.48 -18.26 -5.71
C GLU A 117 3.43 -17.24 -4.57
N SER A 118 2.94 -17.65 -3.39
CA SER A 118 2.80 -16.79 -2.21
C SER A 118 4.13 -16.29 -1.65
N THR A 119 5.24 -16.98 -1.97
CA THR A 119 6.58 -16.62 -1.47
C THR A 119 7.52 -16.09 -2.54
N SER A 120 7.05 -15.92 -3.76
CA SER A 120 7.81 -15.38 -4.88
C SER A 120 7.40 -13.94 -5.22
N ALA A 121 8.17 -13.29 -6.09
CA ALA A 121 7.83 -11.95 -6.60
C ALA A 121 6.46 -11.87 -7.28
N SER A 122 5.90 -13.01 -7.71
CA SER A 122 4.57 -13.07 -8.32
C SER A 122 3.45 -12.71 -7.35
N PHE A 123 3.61 -12.94 -6.05
CA PHE A 123 2.67 -12.51 -5.01
C PHE A 123 2.32 -11.02 -5.15
N TRP A 124 3.33 -10.16 -5.14
CA TRP A 124 3.13 -8.71 -5.28
C TRP A 124 2.79 -8.28 -6.70
N SER A 125 3.42 -8.89 -7.72
CA SER A 125 3.23 -8.47 -9.12
C SER A 125 1.81 -8.72 -9.63
N LYS A 126 1.16 -9.80 -9.23
CA LYS A 126 -0.25 -10.06 -9.56
C LYS A 126 -1.19 -9.05 -8.92
N GLN A 127 -0.97 -8.71 -7.66
CA GLN A 127 -1.75 -7.68 -6.96
C GLN A 127 -1.55 -6.30 -7.61
N LYS A 128 -0.30 -5.91 -7.91
CA LYS A 128 0.00 -4.64 -8.60
C LYS A 128 -0.63 -4.54 -9.98
N LYS A 129 -0.75 -5.66 -10.71
CA LYS A 129 -1.49 -5.71 -11.98
C LYS A 129 -2.96 -5.36 -11.78
N GLU A 130 -3.61 -5.96 -10.78
CA GLU A 130 -5.01 -5.65 -10.46
C GLU A 130 -5.17 -4.20 -9.98
N ILE A 131 -4.28 -3.69 -9.11
CA ILE A 131 -4.25 -2.29 -8.68
C ILE A 131 -4.22 -1.36 -9.89
N GLY A 132 -3.31 -1.62 -10.83
CA GLY A 132 -3.24 -0.82 -12.07
C GLY A 132 -4.49 -0.92 -12.93
N ARG A 133 -5.21 -2.04 -12.94
CA ARG A 133 -6.47 -2.23 -13.69
C ARG A 133 -7.63 -1.45 -13.07
N ILE A 134 -7.82 -1.57 -11.75
CA ILE A 134 -9.02 -1.05 -11.07
C ILE A 134 -8.94 0.44 -10.72
N LEU A 135 -7.73 1.01 -10.62
CA LEU A 135 -7.57 2.46 -10.39
C LEU A 135 -8.13 3.25 -11.58
N LYS A 136 -8.91 4.28 -11.27
CA LYS A 136 -9.33 5.30 -12.27
C LYS A 136 -8.12 6.06 -12.80
N PRO A 137 -8.14 6.60 -14.02
CA PRO A 137 -7.18 7.63 -14.44
C PRO A 137 -7.16 8.78 -13.42
N GLY A 138 -5.97 9.16 -12.94
CA GLY A 138 -5.79 10.11 -11.82
C GLY A 138 -5.97 9.49 -10.43
N GLY A 139 -6.39 8.23 -10.33
CA GLY A 139 -6.49 7.50 -9.06
C GLY A 139 -5.11 7.23 -8.44
N ILE A 140 -5.07 7.12 -7.13
CA ILE A 140 -3.85 7.08 -6.32
C ILE A 140 -3.67 5.71 -5.66
N CYS A 141 -2.45 5.16 -5.73
CA CYS A 141 -2.03 4.07 -4.85
C CYS A 141 -0.93 4.56 -3.91
N ILE A 142 -1.08 4.34 -2.61
CA ILE A 142 0.01 4.50 -1.65
C ILE A 142 0.50 3.10 -1.27
N THR A 143 1.70 2.76 -1.73
CA THR A 143 2.35 1.48 -1.45
C THR A 143 3.31 1.64 -0.28
N PHE A 144 3.22 0.77 0.72
CA PHE A 144 4.16 0.71 1.85
C PHE A 144 5.06 -0.52 1.70
N GLY A 145 6.31 -0.40 2.14
CA GLY A 145 7.27 -1.51 2.03
C GLY A 145 8.71 -1.10 2.29
N TRP A 146 9.63 -1.99 1.91
CA TRP A 146 11.07 -1.78 2.03
C TRP A 146 11.75 -1.39 0.72
N ASN A 147 10.97 -1.11 -0.32
CA ASN A 147 11.50 -0.66 -1.61
C ASN A 147 10.67 0.50 -2.16
N SER A 148 11.25 1.24 -3.09
CA SER A 148 10.64 2.43 -3.70
C SER A 148 10.01 2.18 -5.07
N GLY A 149 9.71 0.92 -5.41
CA GLY A 149 9.23 0.56 -6.76
C GLY A 149 7.76 0.86 -7.03
N GLY A 150 6.95 1.11 -5.98
CA GLY A 150 5.52 1.39 -6.12
C GLY A 150 4.75 0.34 -6.91
N VAL A 151 3.66 0.74 -7.56
CA VAL A 151 2.88 -0.07 -8.51
C VAL A 151 3.66 -0.21 -9.82
N GLY A 152 4.09 0.90 -10.39
CA GLY A 152 5.03 1.00 -11.49
C GLY A 152 4.42 1.26 -12.88
N LYS A 153 5.25 1.80 -13.78
CA LYS A 153 4.90 2.19 -15.15
C LYS A 153 4.32 1.03 -15.98
N LYS A 154 4.78 -0.20 -15.73
CA LYS A 154 4.27 -1.42 -16.39
C LYS A 154 2.76 -1.59 -16.24
N TYR A 155 2.19 -1.09 -15.15
CA TYR A 155 0.76 -1.19 -14.85
C TYR A 155 0.03 0.16 -15.01
N GLY A 156 0.63 1.10 -15.74
CA GLY A 156 0.04 2.39 -16.08
C GLY A 156 0.09 3.43 -14.95
N CYS A 157 0.99 3.26 -13.97
CA CYS A 157 1.12 4.16 -12.83
C CYS A 157 2.48 4.86 -12.83
N GLU A 158 2.53 6.12 -12.44
CA GLU A 158 3.74 6.93 -12.30
C GLU A 158 3.92 7.39 -10.86
N ILE A 159 5.15 7.32 -10.37
CA ILE A 159 5.49 7.76 -9.01
C ILE A 159 5.43 9.30 -8.96
N LYS A 160 4.72 9.82 -7.97
CA LYS A 160 4.60 11.26 -7.67
C LYS A 160 5.33 11.68 -6.40
N GLU A 161 5.36 10.79 -5.40
CA GLU A 161 6.03 11.07 -4.13
C GLU A 161 6.62 9.79 -3.53
N ILE A 162 7.81 9.92 -2.92
CA ILE A 162 8.43 8.86 -2.11
C ILE A 162 8.75 9.46 -0.75
N LEU A 163 8.23 8.82 0.29
CA LEU A 163 8.50 9.17 1.68
C LEU A 163 9.30 8.06 2.36
N PHE A 164 10.54 8.36 2.69
CA PHE A 164 11.40 7.49 3.50
C PHE A 164 11.19 7.80 4.98
N VAL A 165 10.79 6.81 5.76
CA VAL A 165 10.67 6.94 7.21
C VAL A 165 11.71 6.05 7.87
N ALA A 166 12.75 6.67 8.39
CA ALA A 166 13.79 5.99 9.16
C ALA A 166 13.26 5.66 10.56
N HIS A 167 13.44 4.41 10.98
CA HIS A 167 13.03 3.96 12.31
C HIS A 167 14.18 3.84 13.29
N GLY A 168 15.42 3.78 12.77
CA GLY A 168 16.63 3.66 13.57
C GLY A 168 16.79 2.32 14.29
N GLY A 169 17.91 2.16 15.00
CA GLY A 169 18.22 0.95 15.74
C GLY A 169 18.33 -0.29 14.85
N GLN A 170 17.63 -1.34 15.21
CA GLN A 170 17.59 -2.63 14.47
C GLN A 170 16.34 -2.78 13.59
N HIS A 171 15.57 -1.70 13.41
CA HIS A 171 14.38 -1.72 12.59
C HIS A 171 14.70 -1.34 11.15
N ASN A 172 14.09 -2.05 10.20
CA ASN A 172 14.14 -1.65 8.80
C ASN A 172 13.36 -0.35 8.62
N ASP A 173 13.89 0.55 7.77
CA ASP A 173 13.15 1.73 7.35
C ASP A 173 11.90 1.32 6.56
N THR A 174 10.85 2.12 6.64
CA THR A 174 9.65 1.93 5.83
C THR A 174 9.56 3.03 4.79
N ILE A 175 9.24 2.65 3.56
CA ILE A 175 9.11 3.55 2.42
C ILE A 175 7.65 3.56 1.98
N ALA A 176 7.06 4.74 1.90
CA ALA A 176 5.77 4.94 1.26
C ALA A 176 5.98 5.53 -0.14
N VAL A 177 5.39 4.90 -1.16
CA VAL A 177 5.43 5.35 -2.54
C VAL A 177 4.03 5.71 -2.99
N VAL A 178 3.86 6.90 -3.48
CA VAL A 178 2.60 7.38 -4.06
C VAL A 178 2.69 7.30 -5.56
N ASP A 179 1.90 6.42 -6.14
CA ASP A 179 1.70 6.29 -7.59
C ASP A 179 0.38 6.95 -7.99
N GLU A 180 0.35 7.54 -9.18
CA GLU A 180 -0.86 8.02 -9.84
C GLU A 180 -1.07 7.24 -11.12
N LYS A 181 -2.30 6.77 -11.36
CA LYS A 181 -2.70 6.12 -12.61
C LYS A 181 -2.74 7.14 -13.73
N VAL A 182 -1.97 6.93 -14.80
CA VAL A 182 -1.86 7.85 -15.95
C VAL A 182 -2.50 7.31 -17.23
N LYS A 183 -2.84 6.02 -17.28
CA LYS A 183 -3.46 5.37 -18.46
C LYS A 183 -4.50 4.34 -18.04
#